data_80603d9f9a04e65758c13e2e74180590
#
_entry.id   80603d9f9a04e65758c13e2e74180590
#
_cell.length_a   1.000
_cell.length_b   1.000
_cell.length_c   1.000
_cell.angle_alpha   90.00
_cell.angle_beta   90.00
_cell.angle_gamma   90.00
#
_symmetry.space_group_name_H-M   'P 1'
#
loop_
_entity.id
_entity.type
_entity.pdbx_description
1 polymer ?
#
loop_
_entity_poly.entity_id
_entity_poly.type
_entity_poly.pdbx_seq_one_letter_code
_entity_poly.pdbx_strand_id
1 'polypeptide(L)'
;HARLNMLLADIEDKTGNNQILVSTHSSYVANKLMLNRLIWINEGETSELKSLSDDTSRFFSKIAGYDTVRLLFSRGAILVEGDSDELVVQKAYMDKHDGRLPIQDGIEVVSVGTSFLRFFELAETMGKPVVAVTDNDGDLESVERKYEGYRALGDKSIAPESAVAYPSDIAVSFPRHILPKGDIDNYSYNTLEPELFDANNLEGVNQILGKSFKDRDEALRHMKNNKVECAMRFFEYRGQFVIPPYIEEALDFIEKVCGDTGQ
;
A
#
# COMPACT_ATOMS: atom_id res chain seq x y z
N HIS A 1 7.55 21.32 -15.81
CA HIS A 1 7.74 19.92 -16.25
C HIS A 1 8.32 19.84 -17.68
N ALA A 2 7.74 20.49 -18.72
CA ALA A 2 8.21 20.38 -20.11
C ALA A 2 9.68 20.81 -20.30
N ARG A 3 10.10 21.92 -19.70
CA ARG A 3 11.49 22.41 -19.77
C ARG A 3 12.49 21.46 -19.10
N LEU A 4 12.10 20.81 -17.99
CA LEU A 4 12.96 19.86 -17.31
C LEU A 4 13.10 18.56 -18.12
N ASN A 5 12.01 18.09 -18.76
CA ASN A 5 12.08 16.95 -19.68
C ASN A 5 13.02 17.23 -20.88
N MET A 6 12.95 18.42 -21.46
CA MET A 6 13.85 18.83 -22.53
C MET A 6 15.31 18.89 -22.05
N LEU A 7 15.54 19.42 -20.85
CA LEU A 7 16.89 19.47 -20.27
C LEU A 7 17.46 18.07 -20.01
N LEU A 8 16.66 17.15 -19.46
CA LEU A 8 17.07 15.77 -19.20
C LEU A 8 17.35 15.00 -20.51
N ALA A 9 16.51 15.19 -21.53
CA ALA A 9 16.74 14.63 -22.86
C ALA A 9 18.01 15.20 -23.54
N ASP A 10 18.23 16.52 -23.42
CA ASP A 10 19.45 17.19 -23.89
C ASP A 10 20.71 16.70 -23.17
N ILE A 11 20.60 16.40 -21.88
CA ILE A 11 21.68 15.83 -21.08
C ILE A 11 22.02 14.40 -21.58
N GLU A 12 21.01 13.56 -21.79
CA GLU A 12 21.20 12.18 -22.30
C GLU A 12 21.82 12.17 -23.69
N ASP A 13 21.40 13.08 -24.56
CA ASP A 13 21.87 13.14 -25.96
C ASP A 13 23.30 13.72 -26.09
N LYS A 14 23.68 14.63 -25.18
CA LYS A 14 24.97 15.35 -25.22
C LYS A 14 26.07 14.72 -24.37
N THR A 15 25.77 13.65 -23.62
CA THR A 15 26.75 13.11 -22.68
C THR A 15 27.96 12.44 -23.33
N GLY A 16 27.90 11.95 -24.56
CA GLY A 16 29.07 11.39 -25.23
C GLY A 16 29.99 10.60 -24.30
N ASN A 17 31.16 11.13 -24.00
CA ASN A 17 32.12 10.55 -23.05
C ASN A 17 32.11 11.19 -21.64
N ASN A 18 31.11 12.01 -21.32
CA ASN A 18 31.03 12.69 -20.03
C ASN A 18 30.14 11.93 -19.04
N GLN A 19 30.57 11.94 -17.77
CA GLN A 19 29.74 11.49 -16.65
C GLN A 19 28.98 12.68 -16.06
N ILE A 20 27.66 12.54 -15.86
CA ILE A 20 26.84 13.54 -15.21
C ILE A 20 26.28 12.95 -13.92
N LEU A 21 26.47 13.67 -12.82
CA LEU A 21 25.90 13.37 -11.53
C LEU A 21 24.80 14.39 -11.22
N VAL A 22 23.61 13.91 -10.90
CA VAL A 22 22.47 14.77 -10.55
C VAL A 22 22.05 14.45 -9.12
N SER A 23 22.17 15.42 -8.22
CA SER A 23 21.61 15.31 -6.87
C SER A 23 20.22 15.95 -6.85
N THR A 24 19.23 15.21 -6.38
CA THR A 24 17.84 15.69 -6.35
C THR A 24 17.05 15.01 -5.23
N HIS A 25 16.09 15.73 -4.69
CA HIS A 25 15.01 15.23 -3.85
C HIS A 25 13.64 15.25 -4.59
N SER A 26 13.68 15.58 -5.87
CA SER A 26 12.48 15.60 -6.70
C SER A 26 12.14 14.20 -7.19
N SER A 27 10.99 13.72 -6.75
CA SER A 27 10.37 12.50 -7.22
C SER A 27 10.26 12.43 -8.74
N TYR A 28 9.88 13.51 -9.35
CA TYR A 28 9.76 13.63 -10.81
C TYR A 28 11.10 13.42 -11.53
N VAL A 29 12.17 14.01 -11.03
CA VAL A 29 13.52 13.86 -11.61
C VAL A 29 14.01 12.42 -11.44
N ALA A 30 13.85 11.86 -10.23
CA ALA A 30 14.26 10.49 -9.93
C ALA A 30 13.57 9.46 -10.86
N ASN A 31 12.26 9.61 -11.09
CA ASN A 31 11.51 8.73 -12.01
C ASN A 31 11.99 8.83 -13.47
N LYS A 32 12.46 10.00 -13.91
CA LYS A 32 12.92 10.21 -15.29
C LYS A 32 14.33 9.70 -15.55
N LEU A 33 15.17 9.65 -14.52
CA LEU A 33 16.58 9.25 -14.65
C LEU A 33 16.81 7.74 -14.61
N MET A 34 15.76 6.93 -14.65
CA MET A 34 15.77 5.46 -14.52
C MET A 34 16.25 4.97 -13.15
N LEU A 35 15.47 4.13 -12.49
CA LEU A 35 15.75 3.62 -11.14
C LEU A 35 17.09 2.89 -11.03
N ASN A 36 17.51 2.15 -12.05
CA ASN A 36 18.78 1.43 -12.08
C ASN A 36 20.03 2.32 -12.11
N ARG A 37 19.86 3.64 -12.24
CA ARG A 37 20.94 4.65 -12.16
C ARG A 37 20.88 5.47 -10.88
N LEU A 38 19.89 5.22 -10.02
CA LEU A 38 19.76 5.90 -8.76
C LEU A 38 20.72 5.30 -7.71
N ILE A 39 21.42 6.20 -7.03
CA ILE A 39 22.10 5.91 -5.78
C ILE A 39 21.26 6.57 -4.69
N TRP A 40 20.64 5.75 -3.88
CA TRP A 40 19.89 6.21 -2.72
C TRP A 40 20.84 6.49 -1.57
N ILE A 41 20.73 7.67 -0.98
CA ILE A 41 21.54 8.07 0.19
C ILE A 41 20.57 8.32 1.33
N ASN A 42 20.68 7.53 2.39
CA ASN A 42 19.88 7.67 3.59
C ASN A 42 20.77 7.51 4.83
N GLU A 43 20.76 8.49 5.74
CA GLU A 43 21.50 8.46 7.02
C GLU A 43 22.99 8.09 6.89
N GLY A 44 23.60 8.45 5.78
CA GLY A 44 25.02 8.16 5.50
C GLY A 44 25.27 6.81 4.83
N GLU A 45 24.28 5.97 4.70
CA GLU A 45 24.34 4.74 3.94
C GLU A 45 23.95 4.96 2.47
N THR A 46 24.50 4.17 1.58
CA THR A 46 24.19 4.23 0.15
C THR A 46 23.65 2.90 -0.33
N SER A 47 22.55 2.93 -1.06
CA SER A 47 21.97 1.77 -1.73
C SER A 47 21.87 2.01 -3.23
N GLU A 48 22.31 1.04 -4.03
CA GLU A 48 22.17 1.08 -5.48
C GLU A 48 20.97 0.22 -5.90
N LEU A 49 20.03 0.80 -6.64
CA LEU A 49 18.85 0.07 -7.15
C LEU A 49 19.16 -0.87 -8.33
N LYS A 50 20.44 -1.15 -8.57
CA LYS A 50 20.91 -2.11 -9.59
C LYS A 50 20.65 -3.57 -9.24
N SER A 51 20.34 -3.88 -7.97
CA SER A 51 20.05 -5.24 -7.50
C SER A 51 18.62 -5.70 -7.80
N LEU A 52 17.76 -4.79 -8.32
CA LEU A 52 16.41 -5.16 -8.76
C LEU A 52 16.46 -6.14 -9.93
N SER A 53 15.53 -7.08 -9.94
CA SER A 53 15.35 -7.98 -11.07
C SER A 53 15.06 -7.21 -12.38
N ASP A 54 15.40 -7.80 -13.52
CA ASP A 54 15.15 -7.20 -14.83
C ASP A 54 13.66 -6.89 -15.04
N ASP A 55 12.77 -7.73 -14.52
CA ASP A 55 11.33 -7.55 -14.63
C ASP A 55 10.83 -6.38 -13.77
N THR A 56 11.31 -6.25 -12.55
CA THR A 56 10.97 -5.14 -11.65
C THR A 56 11.56 -3.83 -12.16
N SER A 57 12.81 -3.82 -12.61
CA SER A 57 13.45 -2.66 -13.24
C SER A 57 12.69 -2.19 -14.48
N ARG A 58 12.27 -3.13 -15.32
CA ARG A 58 11.48 -2.87 -16.54
C ARG A 58 10.07 -2.37 -16.23
N PHE A 59 9.46 -2.90 -15.18
CA PHE A 59 8.16 -2.44 -14.68
C PHE A 59 8.24 -0.98 -14.26
N PHE A 60 9.14 -0.63 -13.36
CA PHE A 60 9.27 0.75 -12.87
C PHE A 60 9.75 1.74 -13.94
N SER A 61 10.51 1.31 -14.93
CA SER A 61 10.89 2.19 -16.05
C SER A 61 9.71 2.56 -16.97
N LYS A 62 8.67 1.72 -17.02
CA LYS A 62 7.46 1.96 -17.84
C LYS A 62 6.37 2.70 -17.07
N ILE A 63 6.22 2.40 -15.80
CA ILE A 63 5.30 3.11 -14.90
C ILE A 63 6.03 4.32 -14.36
N ALA A 64 6.24 5.31 -15.22
CA ALA A 64 6.78 6.62 -14.81
C ALA A 64 5.71 7.41 -14.05
N GLY A 65 5.26 6.89 -12.90
CA GLY A 65 4.24 7.45 -12.04
C GLY A 65 4.79 7.89 -10.68
N TYR A 66 4.04 8.71 -10.01
CA TYR A 66 4.32 9.29 -8.70
C TYR A 66 4.57 8.27 -7.59
N ASP A 67 4.03 7.05 -7.73
CA ASP A 67 3.84 6.12 -6.61
C ASP A 67 5.14 5.45 -6.16
N THR A 68 6.01 5.06 -7.08
CA THR A 68 7.32 4.48 -6.74
C THR A 68 8.16 5.41 -5.88
N VAL A 69 8.00 6.70 -6.12
CA VAL A 69 8.80 7.73 -5.46
C VAL A 69 8.26 8.11 -4.10
N ARG A 70 6.97 7.94 -3.87
CA ARG A 70 6.39 8.09 -2.54
C ARG A 70 7.08 7.12 -1.57
N LEU A 71 7.29 5.87 -1.98
CA LEU A 71 8.03 4.89 -1.20
C LEU A 71 9.49 5.32 -0.96
N LEU A 72 10.17 5.88 -1.96
CA LEU A 72 11.57 6.29 -1.83
C LEU A 72 11.77 7.32 -0.71
N PHE A 73 10.88 8.30 -0.59
CA PHE A 73 11.03 9.42 0.34
C PHE A 73 10.27 9.26 1.67
N SER A 74 9.54 8.16 1.86
CA SER A 74 8.88 7.84 3.12
C SER A 74 9.82 7.13 4.10
N ARG A 75 9.44 7.10 5.38
CA ARG A 75 10.05 6.23 6.40
C ARG A 75 9.59 4.78 6.22
N GLY A 76 8.36 4.58 5.81
CA GLY A 76 7.74 3.31 5.49
C GLY A 76 6.47 3.50 4.69
N ALA A 77 5.89 2.42 4.17
CA ALA A 77 4.68 2.51 3.37
C ALA A 77 3.68 1.38 3.64
N ILE A 78 2.40 1.73 3.48
CA ILE A 78 1.29 0.79 3.39
C ILE A 78 0.88 0.74 1.92
N LEU A 79 1.02 -0.42 1.31
CA LEU A 79 0.63 -0.64 -0.08
C LEU A 79 -0.80 -1.18 -0.12
N VAL A 80 -1.62 -0.64 -1.00
CA VAL A 80 -3.02 -1.04 -1.17
C VAL A 80 -3.36 -1.30 -2.64
N GLU A 81 -4.49 -1.93 -2.91
CA GLU A 81 -4.87 -2.25 -4.29
C GLU A 81 -5.38 -1.04 -5.06
N GLY A 82 -6.22 -0.23 -4.45
CA GLY A 82 -6.87 0.87 -5.14
C GLY A 82 -7.09 2.12 -4.30
N ASP A 83 -7.65 3.13 -4.94
CA ASP A 83 -7.90 4.44 -4.32
C ASP A 83 -8.91 4.36 -3.15
N SER A 84 -9.86 3.42 -3.22
CA SER A 84 -10.82 3.19 -2.13
C SER A 84 -10.12 2.67 -0.88
N ASP A 85 -9.19 1.72 -1.06
CA ASP A 85 -8.38 1.17 0.03
C ASP A 85 -7.48 2.24 0.63
N GLU A 86 -6.86 3.08 -0.22
CA GLU A 86 -6.01 4.20 0.23
C GLU A 86 -6.78 5.14 1.15
N LEU A 87 -8.00 5.54 0.78
CA LEU A 87 -8.84 6.40 1.60
C LEU A 87 -9.24 5.75 2.93
N VAL A 88 -9.64 4.49 2.91
CA VAL A 88 -10.07 3.77 4.11
C VAL A 88 -8.90 3.55 5.07
N VAL A 89 -7.74 3.16 4.57
CA VAL A 89 -6.53 2.96 5.39
C VAL A 89 -6.05 4.28 6.00
N GLN A 90 -6.06 5.38 5.24
CA GLN A 90 -5.74 6.71 5.78
C GLN A 90 -6.72 7.11 6.88
N LYS A 91 -8.02 6.88 6.69
CA LYS A 91 -9.04 7.17 7.71
C LYS A 91 -8.84 6.31 8.96
N ALA A 92 -8.56 5.01 8.79
CA ALA A 92 -8.26 4.13 9.90
C ALA A 92 -7.06 4.63 10.73
N TYR A 93 -6.02 5.09 10.06
CA TYR A 93 -4.88 5.72 10.73
C TYR A 93 -5.29 7.00 11.47
N MET A 94 -6.05 7.88 10.84
CA MET A 94 -6.54 9.11 11.48
C MET A 94 -7.35 8.82 12.74
N ASP A 95 -8.20 7.80 12.72
CA ASP A 95 -9.03 7.42 13.88
C ASP A 95 -8.20 6.88 15.06
N LYS A 96 -7.07 6.25 14.77
CA LYS A 96 -6.10 5.81 15.80
C LYS A 96 -5.23 6.96 16.34
N HIS A 97 -5.03 8.04 15.58
CA HIS A 97 -4.04 9.09 15.84
C HIS A 97 -4.64 10.50 15.92
N ASP A 98 -5.82 10.65 16.51
CA ASP A 98 -6.46 11.96 16.76
C ASP A 98 -6.57 12.84 15.51
N GLY A 99 -6.84 12.24 14.36
CA GLY A 99 -7.02 12.93 13.08
C GLY A 99 -5.72 13.21 12.31
N ARG A 100 -4.57 12.71 12.74
CA ARG A 100 -3.31 12.84 12.01
C ARG A 100 -3.27 11.91 10.82
N LEU A 101 -2.80 12.41 9.68
CA LEU A 101 -2.58 11.60 8.48
C LEU A 101 -1.27 10.80 8.58
N PRO A 102 -1.19 9.60 7.98
CA PRO A 102 0.03 8.76 7.98
C PRO A 102 1.27 9.52 7.50
N ILE A 103 1.12 10.35 6.47
CA ILE A 103 2.22 11.15 5.90
C ILE A 103 2.87 12.11 6.92
N GLN A 104 2.13 12.57 7.93
CA GLN A 104 2.66 13.43 8.98
C GLN A 104 3.65 12.70 9.90
N ASP A 105 3.57 11.37 9.92
CA ASP A 105 4.49 10.46 10.62
C ASP A 105 5.51 9.81 9.68
N GLY A 106 5.55 10.26 8.42
CA GLY A 106 6.45 9.76 7.39
C GLY A 106 6.04 8.42 6.78
N ILE A 107 4.81 7.98 7.03
CA ILE A 107 4.23 6.75 6.45
C ILE A 107 3.40 7.13 5.22
N GLU A 108 3.68 6.53 4.08
CA GLU A 108 2.88 6.71 2.87
C GLU A 108 1.86 5.57 2.73
N VAL A 109 0.64 5.90 2.31
CA VAL A 109 -0.33 4.90 1.84
C VAL A 109 -0.38 5.01 0.32
N VAL A 110 -0.07 3.92 -0.38
CA VAL A 110 0.19 3.94 -1.83
C VAL A 110 -0.64 2.88 -2.54
N SER A 111 -1.49 3.31 -3.47
CA SER A 111 -2.21 2.40 -4.38
C SER A 111 -1.26 1.87 -5.45
N VAL A 112 -1.07 0.55 -5.51
CA VAL A 112 -0.09 -0.12 -6.39
C VAL A 112 -0.73 -1.19 -7.30
N GLY A 113 -2.05 -1.28 -7.29
CA GLY A 113 -2.77 -2.37 -7.94
C GLY A 113 -2.36 -3.71 -7.35
N THR A 114 -2.20 -4.71 -8.19
CA THR A 114 -1.77 -6.06 -7.77
C THR A 114 -0.24 -6.25 -7.79
N SER A 115 0.54 -5.17 -7.92
CA SER A 115 2.00 -5.22 -8.14
C SER A 115 2.84 -5.28 -6.86
N PHE A 116 2.27 -5.69 -5.74
CA PHE A 116 2.90 -5.68 -4.40
C PHE A 116 4.31 -6.28 -4.38
N LEU A 117 4.52 -7.45 -4.98
CA LEU A 117 5.83 -8.14 -4.94
C LEU A 117 6.96 -7.32 -5.57
N ARG A 118 6.67 -6.48 -6.57
CA ARG A 118 7.67 -5.59 -7.16
C ARG A 118 8.04 -4.44 -6.22
N PHE A 119 7.07 -3.96 -5.45
CA PHE A 119 7.31 -2.96 -4.42
C PHE A 119 8.03 -3.56 -3.21
N PHE A 120 7.78 -4.83 -2.89
CA PHE A 120 8.53 -5.54 -1.85
C PHE A 120 10.00 -5.69 -2.25
N GLU A 121 10.30 -6.12 -3.47
CA GLU A 121 11.68 -6.20 -3.98
C GLU A 121 12.40 -4.83 -3.91
N LEU A 122 11.69 -3.75 -4.26
CA LEU A 122 12.21 -2.39 -4.14
C LEU A 122 12.46 -2.03 -2.67
N ALA A 123 11.52 -2.32 -1.79
CA ALA A 123 11.61 -2.04 -0.35
C ALA A 123 12.77 -2.81 0.30
N GLU A 124 12.95 -4.10 -0.01
CA GLU A 124 14.09 -4.90 0.43
C GLU A 124 15.43 -4.29 0.00
N THR A 125 15.54 -3.90 -1.27
CA THR A 125 16.75 -3.25 -1.81
C THR A 125 17.11 -1.97 -1.07
N MET A 126 16.11 -1.29 -0.52
CA MET A 126 16.25 0.00 0.15
C MET A 126 16.28 -0.09 1.68
N GLY A 127 16.02 -1.26 2.26
CA GLY A 127 15.82 -1.44 3.70
C GLY A 127 14.64 -0.61 4.22
N LYS A 128 13.52 -0.55 3.46
CA LYS A 128 12.33 0.23 3.81
C LYS A 128 11.24 -0.64 4.39
N PRO A 129 10.67 -0.29 5.55
CA PRO A 129 9.49 -0.96 6.09
C PRO A 129 8.29 -0.82 5.17
N VAL A 130 7.66 -1.95 4.86
CA VAL A 130 6.47 -1.98 3.98
C VAL A 130 5.48 -3.05 4.43
N VAL A 131 4.20 -2.73 4.41
CA VAL A 131 3.13 -3.70 4.56
C VAL A 131 2.14 -3.59 3.40
N ALA A 132 1.78 -4.72 2.80
CA ALA A 132 0.68 -4.77 1.85
C ALA A 132 -0.64 -5.09 2.57
N VAL A 133 -1.68 -4.36 2.20
CA VAL A 133 -3.07 -4.63 2.58
C VAL A 133 -3.80 -5.06 1.32
N THR A 134 -4.27 -6.29 1.27
CA THR A 134 -4.87 -6.88 0.06
C THR A 134 -6.10 -7.70 0.43
N ASP A 135 -6.96 -7.93 -0.54
CA ASP A 135 -8.13 -8.80 -0.43
C ASP A 135 -7.73 -10.28 -0.49
N ASN A 136 -8.59 -11.19 -0.04
CA ASN A 136 -8.38 -12.61 -0.22
C ASN A 136 -9.18 -13.21 -1.40
N ASP A 137 -10.06 -12.43 -2.02
CA ASP A 137 -10.89 -12.82 -3.17
C ASP A 137 -11.64 -14.17 -3.01
N GLY A 138 -11.77 -14.67 -1.79
CA GLY A 138 -12.38 -15.95 -1.48
C GLY A 138 -11.46 -17.16 -1.68
N ASP A 139 -10.16 -16.96 -1.88
CA ASP A 139 -9.14 -18.01 -2.08
C ASP A 139 -7.89 -17.74 -1.21
N LEU A 140 -7.99 -18.13 0.06
CA LEU A 140 -6.90 -17.96 1.04
C LEU A 140 -5.61 -18.67 0.61
N GLU A 141 -5.72 -19.89 0.06
CA GLU A 141 -4.55 -20.67 -0.35
C GLU A 141 -3.77 -19.96 -1.47
N SER A 142 -4.48 -19.30 -2.39
CA SER A 142 -3.86 -18.54 -3.48
C SER A 142 -3.10 -17.34 -2.94
N VAL A 143 -3.68 -16.60 -1.99
CA VAL A 143 -3.03 -15.45 -1.37
C VAL A 143 -1.81 -15.88 -0.57
N GLU A 144 -1.93 -16.90 0.27
CA GLU A 144 -0.81 -17.45 1.06
C GLU A 144 0.34 -17.91 0.17
N ARG A 145 0.04 -18.63 -0.91
CA ARG A 145 1.05 -19.06 -1.90
C ARG A 145 1.72 -17.89 -2.61
N LYS A 146 0.95 -16.85 -2.96
CA LYS A 146 1.47 -15.64 -3.62
C LYS A 146 2.50 -14.92 -2.77
N TYR A 147 2.32 -14.92 -1.45
CA TYR A 147 3.18 -14.21 -0.51
C TYR A 147 4.01 -15.14 0.41
N GLU A 148 4.24 -16.39 -0.01
CA GLU A 148 4.94 -17.43 0.78
C GLU A 148 6.32 -16.97 1.31
N GLY A 149 7.00 -16.06 0.60
CA GLY A 149 8.31 -15.50 1.04
C GLY A 149 8.22 -14.34 2.03
N TYR A 150 7.01 -13.93 2.46
CA TYR A 150 6.79 -12.76 3.30
C TYR A 150 5.94 -13.09 4.51
N ARG A 151 6.13 -12.31 5.59
CA ARG A 151 5.36 -12.50 6.82
C ARG A 151 3.89 -12.13 6.60
N ALA A 152 3.01 -13.09 6.75
CA ALA A 152 1.58 -12.85 6.77
C ALA A 152 1.12 -12.49 8.20
N LEU A 153 0.49 -11.32 8.35
CA LEU A 153 -0.02 -10.85 9.64
C LEU A 153 -1.29 -11.60 10.03
N GLY A 154 -1.63 -11.59 11.33
CA GLY A 154 -2.83 -12.25 11.87
C GLY A 154 -2.76 -13.78 11.89
N ASP A 155 -1.71 -14.39 11.39
CA ASP A 155 -1.51 -15.82 11.46
C ASP A 155 -0.98 -16.24 12.83
N LYS A 156 -1.89 -16.66 13.71
CA LYS A 156 -1.55 -17.17 15.05
C LYS A 156 -0.90 -18.55 15.05
N SER A 157 -0.87 -19.23 13.89
CA SER A 157 -0.26 -20.57 13.75
C SER A 157 1.26 -20.47 13.53
N ILE A 158 1.76 -19.32 13.08
CA ILE A 158 3.19 -19.09 12.91
C ILE A 158 3.75 -18.68 14.27
N ALA A 159 4.42 -19.61 14.93
CA ALA A 159 5.18 -19.29 16.15
C ALA A 159 6.24 -18.21 15.81
N PRO A 160 6.51 -17.26 16.73
CA PRO A 160 7.53 -16.23 16.52
C PRO A 160 8.93 -16.80 16.23
N GLU A 161 9.13 -18.08 16.47
CA GLU A 161 10.39 -18.81 16.30
C GLU A 161 10.36 -19.78 15.09
N SER A 162 9.42 -19.65 14.14
CA SER A 162 9.43 -20.50 12.95
C SER A 162 10.75 -20.31 12.18
N ALA A 163 11.34 -21.42 11.73
CA ALA A 163 12.66 -21.46 11.09
C ALA A 163 12.76 -20.74 9.73
N VAL A 164 11.69 -20.12 9.27
CA VAL A 164 11.65 -19.31 8.04
C VAL A 164 12.02 -17.88 8.42
N ALA A 165 13.20 -17.43 8.00
CA ALA A 165 13.61 -16.04 8.14
C ALA A 165 12.89 -15.19 7.10
N TYR A 166 11.78 -14.58 7.47
CA TYR A 166 11.14 -13.53 6.66
C TYR A 166 11.89 -12.19 6.85
N PRO A 167 11.86 -11.28 5.83
CA PRO A 167 12.24 -9.91 6.07
C PRO A 167 11.45 -9.34 7.27
N SER A 168 12.15 -8.77 8.25
CA SER A 168 11.52 -8.33 9.51
C SER A 168 10.63 -7.11 9.35
N ASP A 169 10.85 -6.36 8.28
CA ASP A 169 10.32 -5.05 7.96
C ASP A 169 9.34 -5.07 6.78
N ILE A 170 9.05 -6.26 6.21
CA ILE A 170 8.07 -6.44 5.12
C ILE A 170 7.04 -7.48 5.51
N ALA A 171 5.77 -7.12 5.36
CA ALA A 171 4.65 -7.99 5.68
C ALA A 171 3.48 -7.86 4.69
N VAL A 172 2.58 -8.81 4.74
CA VAL A 172 1.28 -8.75 4.06
C VAL A 172 0.16 -8.98 5.07
N SER A 173 -0.92 -8.22 4.94
CA SER A 173 -2.13 -8.36 5.73
C SER A 173 -3.35 -8.52 4.82
N PHE A 174 -4.18 -9.51 5.11
CA PHE A 174 -5.40 -9.81 4.38
C PHE A 174 -6.41 -10.50 5.30
N PRO A 175 -7.73 -10.46 4.99
CA PRO A 175 -8.73 -11.16 5.78
C PRO A 175 -8.44 -12.66 5.86
N ARG A 176 -8.42 -13.23 7.09
CA ARG A 176 -8.15 -14.65 7.34
C ARG A 176 -9.41 -15.52 7.36
N HIS A 177 -10.50 -15.00 6.86
CA HIS A 177 -11.80 -15.67 6.81
C HIS A 177 -12.44 -15.50 5.43
N ILE A 178 -13.42 -16.32 5.15
CA ILE A 178 -14.25 -16.22 3.96
C ILE A 178 -15.63 -15.75 4.40
N LEU A 179 -16.04 -14.59 3.93
CA LEU A 179 -17.36 -14.05 4.20
C LEU A 179 -18.45 -14.84 3.43
N PRO A 180 -19.65 -14.99 4.02
CA PRO A 180 -20.74 -15.67 3.33
C PRO A 180 -21.18 -14.87 2.10
N LYS A 181 -21.44 -15.60 1.01
CA LYS A 181 -22.01 -15.01 -0.21
C LYS A 181 -23.45 -14.57 0.06
N GLY A 182 -23.85 -13.44 -0.55
CA GLY A 182 -25.23 -12.98 -0.64
C GLY A 182 -25.79 -13.17 -2.05
N ASP A 183 -26.85 -12.42 -2.37
CA ASP A 183 -27.60 -12.55 -3.62
C ASP A 183 -27.18 -11.57 -4.73
N ILE A 184 -25.95 -11.07 -4.67
CA ILE A 184 -25.43 -10.16 -5.69
C ILE A 184 -24.61 -10.96 -6.72
N ASP A 185 -25.12 -11.01 -7.94
CA ASP A 185 -24.45 -11.69 -9.05
C ASP A 185 -23.09 -11.07 -9.38
N ASN A 186 -22.10 -11.90 -9.72
CA ASN A 186 -20.77 -11.49 -10.13
C ASN A 186 -20.11 -10.51 -9.13
N TYR A 187 -20.25 -10.79 -7.83
CA TYR A 187 -19.63 -10.00 -6.78
C TYR A 187 -18.73 -10.85 -5.90
N SER A 188 -17.51 -10.38 -5.65
CA SER A 188 -16.64 -10.96 -4.63
C SER A 188 -17.03 -10.42 -3.26
N TYR A 189 -17.40 -11.32 -2.35
CA TYR A 189 -17.76 -10.98 -0.97
C TYR A 189 -16.55 -10.96 -0.03
N ASN A 190 -15.34 -11.02 -0.57
CA ASN A 190 -14.09 -11.03 0.18
C ASN A 190 -13.17 -9.90 -0.29
N THR A 191 -13.74 -8.74 -0.48
CA THR A 191 -13.08 -7.48 -0.82
C THR A 191 -13.34 -6.43 0.26
N LEU A 192 -12.76 -5.24 0.12
CA LEU A 192 -12.86 -4.15 1.10
C LEU A 192 -14.30 -3.85 1.55
N GLU A 193 -15.26 -3.75 0.62
CA GLU A 193 -16.61 -3.30 0.96
C GLU A 193 -17.37 -4.29 1.87
N PRO A 194 -17.36 -5.61 1.61
CA PRO A 194 -17.91 -6.60 2.54
C PRO A 194 -17.22 -6.61 3.90
N GLU A 195 -15.90 -6.45 3.96
CA GLU A 195 -15.14 -6.38 5.20
C GLU A 195 -15.54 -5.14 6.03
N LEU A 196 -15.69 -3.99 5.39
CA LEU A 196 -16.18 -2.77 6.04
C LEU A 196 -17.62 -2.95 6.56
N PHE A 197 -18.47 -3.62 5.78
CA PHE A 197 -19.84 -3.89 6.21
C PHE A 197 -19.87 -4.86 7.40
N ASP A 198 -19.10 -5.93 7.35
CA ASP A 198 -19.08 -6.94 8.41
C ASP A 198 -18.57 -6.35 9.74
N ALA A 199 -17.52 -5.51 9.66
CA ALA A 199 -17.00 -4.83 10.83
C ALA A 199 -17.99 -3.80 11.43
N ASN A 200 -18.74 -3.06 10.60
CA ASN A 200 -19.55 -1.93 11.03
C ASN A 200 -21.05 -2.22 11.14
N ASN A 201 -21.52 -3.36 10.66
CA ASN A 201 -22.91 -3.78 10.52
C ASN A 201 -23.80 -2.80 9.70
N LEU A 202 -25.07 -3.14 9.52
CA LEU A 202 -26.01 -2.36 8.71
C LEU A 202 -26.26 -0.96 9.28
N GLU A 203 -26.36 -0.83 10.60
CA GLU A 203 -26.64 0.45 11.26
C GLU A 203 -25.45 1.41 11.11
N GLY A 204 -24.24 0.94 11.38
CA GLY A 204 -23.01 1.71 11.21
C GLY A 204 -22.78 2.14 9.77
N VAL A 205 -22.93 1.24 8.81
CA VAL A 205 -22.79 1.55 7.38
C VAL A 205 -23.84 2.58 6.93
N ASN A 206 -25.10 2.45 7.36
CA ASN A 206 -26.13 3.43 7.08
C ASN A 206 -25.79 4.81 7.63
N GLN A 207 -25.27 4.87 8.86
CA GLN A 207 -24.85 6.11 9.49
C GLN A 207 -23.68 6.75 8.75
N ILE A 208 -22.64 5.98 8.41
CA ILE A 208 -21.44 6.48 7.74
C ILE A 208 -21.77 6.98 6.34
N LEU A 209 -22.53 6.20 5.59
CA LEU A 209 -22.89 6.54 4.20
C LEU A 209 -24.04 7.56 4.10
N GLY A 210 -24.72 7.88 5.22
CA GLY A 210 -25.91 8.75 5.22
C GLY A 210 -27.06 8.14 4.43
N LYS A 211 -27.27 6.82 4.54
CA LYS A 211 -28.28 6.03 3.80
C LYS A 211 -29.24 5.34 4.76
N SER A 212 -30.19 4.60 4.20
CA SER A 212 -31.19 3.82 4.95
C SER A 212 -31.44 2.48 4.24
N PHE A 213 -30.35 1.74 4.02
CA PHE A 213 -30.44 0.40 3.45
C PHE A 213 -31.21 -0.53 4.38
N LYS A 214 -31.99 -1.43 3.81
CA LYS A 214 -32.85 -2.36 4.54
C LYS A 214 -32.13 -3.63 4.98
N ASP A 215 -31.14 -4.03 4.18
CA ASP A 215 -30.38 -5.26 4.40
C ASP A 215 -28.95 -5.14 3.85
N ARG A 216 -28.17 -6.20 4.11
CA ARG A 216 -26.78 -6.33 3.69
C ARG A 216 -26.61 -6.25 2.17
N ASP A 217 -27.45 -6.94 1.42
CA ASP A 217 -27.28 -7.01 -0.04
C ASP A 217 -27.62 -5.67 -0.72
N GLU A 218 -28.58 -4.92 -0.20
CA GLU A 218 -28.85 -3.55 -0.68
C GLU A 218 -27.65 -2.64 -0.44
N ALA A 219 -27.08 -2.68 0.76
CA ALA A 219 -25.88 -1.91 1.12
C ALA A 219 -24.68 -2.29 0.25
N LEU A 220 -24.35 -3.58 0.16
CA LEU A 220 -23.20 -4.07 -0.61
C LEU A 220 -23.36 -3.79 -2.12
N ARG A 221 -24.59 -3.90 -2.67
CA ARG A 221 -24.84 -3.53 -4.06
C ARG A 221 -24.59 -2.05 -4.31
N HIS A 222 -24.97 -1.19 -3.37
CA HIS A 222 -24.66 0.23 -3.45
C HIS A 222 -23.14 0.47 -3.37
N MET A 223 -22.45 -0.12 -2.40
CA MET A 223 -21.00 0.03 -2.21
C MET A 223 -20.22 -0.50 -3.43
N LYS A 224 -20.58 -1.68 -3.96
CA LYS A 224 -20.00 -2.23 -5.20
C LYS A 224 -20.03 -1.24 -6.37
N ASN A 225 -21.16 -0.57 -6.54
CA ASN A 225 -21.37 0.33 -7.68
C ASN A 225 -20.82 1.74 -7.47
N ASN A 226 -20.46 2.09 -6.24
CA ASN A 226 -20.04 3.44 -5.84
C ASN A 226 -18.80 3.38 -4.91
N LYS A 227 -17.83 2.52 -5.25
CA LYS A 227 -16.66 2.22 -4.38
C LYS A 227 -15.96 3.48 -3.85
N VAL A 228 -15.51 4.34 -4.76
CA VAL A 228 -14.78 5.56 -4.40
C VAL A 228 -15.66 6.54 -3.62
N GLU A 229 -16.94 6.69 -3.99
CA GLU A 229 -17.85 7.56 -3.24
C GLU A 229 -18.06 7.05 -1.81
N CYS A 230 -18.24 5.74 -1.65
CA CYS A 230 -18.37 5.13 -0.31
C CYS A 230 -17.09 5.30 0.50
N ALA A 231 -15.92 5.05 -0.09
CA ALA A 231 -14.64 5.27 0.58
C ALA A 231 -14.44 6.73 1.01
N MET A 232 -14.84 7.68 0.16
CA MET A 232 -14.86 9.11 0.52
C MET A 232 -15.79 9.41 1.70
N ARG A 233 -16.98 8.77 1.76
CA ARG A 233 -17.88 8.93 2.91
C ARG A 233 -17.27 8.38 4.21
N PHE A 234 -16.60 7.23 4.16
CA PHE A 234 -15.83 6.73 5.28
C PHE A 234 -14.74 7.72 5.70
N PHE A 235 -13.97 8.24 4.75
CA PHE A 235 -12.89 9.20 5.00
C PHE A 235 -13.38 10.50 5.65
N GLU A 236 -14.49 11.04 5.17
CA GLU A 236 -15.08 12.29 5.67
C GLU A 236 -15.91 12.11 6.95
N TYR A 237 -16.18 10.87 7.36
CA TYR A 237 -16.99 10.60 8.54
C TYR A 237 -16.31 11.13 9.78
N ARG A 238 -17.03 12.02 10.54
CA ARG A 238 -16.48 12.68 11.73
C ARG A 238 -16.42 11.79 12.97
N GLY A 239 -17.14 10.67 12.97
CA GLY A 239 -17.05 9.62 13.97
C GLY A 239 -15.91 8.65 13.66
N GLN A 240 -15.68 7.73 14.58
CA GLN A 240 -14.83 6.57 14.36
C GLN A 240 -15.67 5.45 13.73
N PHE A 241 -15.09 4.72 12.79
CA PHE A 241 -15.67 3.48 12.28
C PHE A 241 -14.90 2.28 12.85
N VAL A 242 -15.52 1.10 12.85
CA VAL A 242 -14.82 -0.11 13.27
C VAL A 242 -13.88 -0.56 12.16
N ILE A 243 -12.59 -0.52 12.46
CA ILE A 243 -11.53 -0.86 11.50
C ILE A 243 -11.53 -2.39 11.31
N PRO A 244 -11.58 -2.90 10.06
CA PRO A 244 -11.40 -4.31 9.81
C PRO A 244 -10.06 -4.83 10.38
N PRO A 245 -10.02 -6.00 11.03
CA PRO A 245 -8.84 -6.47 11.75
C PRO A 245 -7.56 -6.52 10.93
N TYR A 246 -7.62 -6.93 9.66
CA TYR A 246 -6.45 -7.01 8.80
C TYR A 246 -5.85 -5.62 8.47
N ILE A 247 -6.68 -4.57 8.43
CA ILE A 247 -6.20 -3.19 8.28
C ILE A 247 -5.54 -2.73 9.58
N GLU A 248 -6.15 -3.01 10.73
CA GLU A 248 -5.58 -2.66 12.04
C GLU A 248 -4.22 -3.33 12.26
N GLU A 249 -4.10 -4.62 11.95
CA GLU A 249 -2.83 -5.36 12.02
C GLU A 249 -1.73 -4.76 11.13
N ALA A 250 -2.09 -4.29 9.94
CA ALA A 250 -1.16 -3.61 9.05
C ALA A 250 -0.68 -2.27 9.62
N LEU A 251 -1.59 -1.49 10.21
CA LEU A 251 -1.25 -0.24 10.90
C LEU A 251 -0.31 -0.50 12.08
N ASP A 252 -0.64 -1.45 12.94
CA ASP A 252 0.19 -1.81 14.11
C ASP A 252 1.59 -2.26 13.68
N PHE A 253 1.69 -3.05 12.61
CA PHE A 253 2.96 -3.52 12.07
C PHE A 253 3.83 -2.36 11.60
N ILE A 254 3.32 -1.50 10.71
CA ILE A 254 4.11 -0.43 10.11
C ILE A 254 4.54 0.61 11.17
N GLU A 255 3.67 0.94 12.11
CA GLU A 255 3.96 1.84 13.23
C GLU A 255 5.10 1.31 14.09
N LYS A 256 5.06 0.02 14.43
CA LYS A 256 6.11 -0.64 15.21
C LYS A 256 7.45 -0.59 14.51
N VAL A 257 7.50 -1.03 13.25
CA VAL A 257 8.77 -1.14 12.51
C VAL A 257 9.35 0.25 12.22
N CYS A 258 8.52 1.25 11.87
CA CYS A 258 8.97 2.62 11.69
C CYS A 258 9.36 3.29 13.01
N GLY A 259 8.76 2.91 14.14
CA GLY A 259 9.13 3.41 15.47
C GLY A 259 10.48 2.93 15.93
N ASP A 260 10.81 1.67 15.69
CA ASP A 260 12.07 1.03 16.07
C ASP A 260 13.27 1.58 15.28
N THR A 261 13.07 2.11 14.07
CA THR A 261 14.13 2.72 13.24
C THR A 261 14.49 4.16 13.62
N GLY A 262 13.85 4.74 14.64
CA GLY A 262 14.04 6.14 15.08
C GLY A 262 14.87 6.34 16.33
N GLN A 263 15.62 5.32 16.80
CA GLN A 263 16.54 5.45 17.95
C GLN A 263 17.99 5.38 17.52
#